data_c53c24f48d712f2e7f38911d29ef8310
#
_entry.id   c53c24f48d712f2e7f38911d29ef8310
#
_cell.length_a   1.000
_cell.length_b   1.000
_cell.length_c   1.000
_cell.angle_alpha   90.00
_cell.angle_beta   90.00
_cell.angle_gamma   90.00
#
_symmetry.space_group_name_H-M   'P 1'
#
loop_
_entity.id
_entity.type
_entity.pdbx_description
1 polymer ?
#
loop_
_entity_poly.entity_id
_entity_poly.type
_entity_poly.pdbx_seq_one_letter_code
_entity_poly.pdbx_strand_id
1 'polypeptide(L)'
;LAMAMNVSVFKEFSQDNEARGWKLVSEEVEYNNTLTDTYLTNSDGIRCRQTETSFEVCSQATVQDNAGNRYSGIWWDYSISPEKVIASECGRKAVMQAASQIGPVNADGGKRTMVVSNRVSGRLLQPVLDALGGLQIQQKASFLTGALGKKVFSSGLTIEDRPREKGKCGAILFEQDGRAC
;
A
#
# COMPACT_ATOMS: atom_id res chain seq x y z
N LEU A 1 -3.49 3.92 21.18
CA LEU A 1 -3.35 2.45 21.31
C LEU A 1 -2.47 1.87 20.21
N ALA A 2 -2.74 2.13 18.92
CA ALA A 2 -1.93 1.64 17.79
C ALA A 2 -0.45 2.03 17.90
N MET A 3 -0.14 3.28 18.18
CA MET A 3 1.23 3.74 18.42
C MET A 3 1.86 3.03 19.62
N ALA A 4 1.13 2.92 20.75
CA ALA A 4 1.66 2.29 21.94
C ALA A 4 2.03 0.81 21.72
N MET A 5 1.24 0.08 20.96
CA MET A 5 1.52 -1.32 20.61
C MET A 5 2.78 -1.45 19.74
N ASN A 6 2.95 -0.58 18.75
CA ASN A 6 4.14 -0.61 17.90
C ASN A 6 5.41 -0.19 18.68
N VAL A 7 5.30 0.81 19.55
CA VAL A 7 6.39 1.20 20.45
C VAL A 7 6.76 0.06 21.43
N SER A 8 5.80 -0.72 21.91
CA SER A 8 6.08 -1.87 22.78
C SER A 8 6.88 -2.96 22.05
N VAL A 9 6.59 -3.17 20.78
CA VAL A 9 7.35 -4.09 19.92
C VAL A 9 8.79 -3.63 19.78
N PHE A 10 9.02 -2.35 19.53
CA PHE A 10 10.39 -1.83 19.43
C PHE A 10 11.17 -2.01 20.73
N LYS A 11 10.55 -1.82 21.90
CA LYS A 11 11.18 -2.10 23.19
C LYS A 11 11.64 -3.56 23.33
N GLU A 12 10.88 -4.51 22.81
CA GLU A 12 11.27 -5.92 22.77
C GLU A 12 12.55 -6.12 21.93
N PHE A 13 12.66 -5.42 20.81
CA PHE A 13 13.84 -5.52 19.93
C PHE A 13 15.02 -4.65 20.36
N SER A 14 14.79 -3.62 21.19
CA SER A 14 15.85 -2.75 21.72
C SER A 14 16.69 -3.43 22.80
N GLN A 15 16.22 -4.53 23.39
CA GLN A 15 17.01 -5.31 24.32
C GLN A 15 18.14 -6.02 23.57
N ASP A 16 19.38 -5.83 24.04
CA ASP A 16 20.54 -6.49 23.48
C ASP A 16 20.37 -8.01 23.55
N ASN A 17 20.47 -8.62 22.38
CA ASN A 17 20.44 -10.06 22.24
C ASN A 17 21.54 -10.48 21.26
N GLU A 18 22.69 -10.82 21.80
CA GLU A 18 23.86 -11.24 21.01
C GLU A 18 23.55 -12.36 20.02
N ALA A 19 22.59 -13.23 20.36
CA ALA A 19 22.19 -14.33 19.48
C ALA A 19 21.50 -13.86 18.18
N ARG A 20 21.01 -12.60 18.10
CA ARG A 20 20.39 -12.09 16.88
C ARG A 20 21.39 -11.70 15.80
N GLY A 21 22.64 -11.37 16.17
CA GLY A 21 23.63 -10.88 15.24
C GLY A 21 23.36 -9.48 14.68
N TRP A 22 22.39 -8.75 15.23
CA TRP A 22 22.04 -7.37 14.88
C TRP A 22 21.30 -6.67 16.02
N LYS A 23 21.32 -5.35 16.01
CA LYS A 23 20.60 -4.50 16.98
C LYS A 23 19.72 -3.48 16.28
N LEU A 24 18.60 -3.11 16.91
CA LEU A 24 17.75 -1.99 16.49
C LEU A 24 18.44 -0.67 16.84
N VAL A 25 18.59 0.24 15.87
CA VAL A 25 19.30 1.53 16.06
C VAL A 25 18.43 2.75 15.81
N SER A 26 17.31 2.59 15.11
CA SER A 26 16.34 3.67 14.90
C SER A 26 14.96 3.11 14.68
N GLU A 27 13.95 3.85 15.12
CA GLU A 27 12.55 3.51 14.99
C GLU A 27 11.70 4.76 14.82
N GLU A 28 10.63 4.64 14.05
CA GLU A 28 9.64 5.69 13.87
C GLU A 28 8.26 5.04 13.71
N VAL A 29 7.24 5.63 14.31
CA VAL A 29 5.84 5.21 14.17
C VAL A 29 4.98 6.42 13.90
N GLU A 30 4.24 6.37 12.82
CA GLU A 30 3.21 7.35 12.48
C GLU A 30 1.84 6.70 12.52
N TYR A 31 0.87 7.42 13.05
CA TYR A 31 -0.54 7.07 13.00
C TYR A 31 -1.33 8.26 12.47
N ASN A 32 -2.10 8.00 11.43
CA ASN A 32 -2.98 8.99 10.84
C ASN A 32 -4.43 8.49 10.88
N ASN A 33 -5.35 9.40 11.19
CA ASN A 33 -6.76 9.21 10.96
C ASN A 33 -7.28 10.37 10.13
N THR A 34 -8.07 10.05 9.12
CA THR A 34 -8.62 11.04 8.21
C THR A 34 -10.13 10.86 8.13
N LEU A 35 -10.85 11.98 8.23
CA LEU A 35 -12.26 12.05 7.90
C LEU A 35 -12.39 12.99 6.70
N THR A 36 -12.94 12.45 5.61
CA THR A 36 -13.19 13.21 4.38
C THR A 36 -14.70 13.33 4.18
N ASP A 37 -15.18 14.55 4.02
CA ASP A 37 -16.58 14.85 3.74
C ASP A 37 -16.66 15.57 2.40
N THR A 38 -17.12 14.84 1.38
CA THR A 38 -17.17 15.31 0.00
C THR A 38 -18.60 15.74 -0.34
N TYR A 39 -18.74 16.99 -0.82
CA TYR A 39 -19.98 17.53 -1.33
C TYR A 39 -19.83 17.85 -2.82
N LEU A 40 -20.80 17.43 -3.61
CA LEU A 40 -20.89 17.76 -5.02
C LEU A 40 -22.24 18.43 -5.30
N THR A 41 -22.19 19.60 -5.94
CA THR A 41 -23.37 20.28 -6.46
C THR A 41 -23.08 20.83 -7.84
N ASN A 42 -24.05 20.82 -8.75
CA ASN A 42 -23.91 21.40 -10.07
C ASN A 42 -25.18 22.16 -10.52
N SER A 43 -25.13 22.81 -11.67
CA SER A 43 -26.25 23.56 -12.26
C SER A 43 -27.44 22.68 -12.66
N ASP A 44 -27.22 21.38 -12.87
CA ASP A 44 -28.27 20.40 -13.25
C ASP A 44 -29.09 19.92 -12.05
N GLY A 45 -28.82 20.49 -10.85
CA GLY A 45 -29.53 20.18 -9.63
C GLY A 45 -29.01 18.95 -8.90
N ILE A 46 -27.90 18.36 -9.32
CA ILE A 46 -27.27 17.24 -8.62
C ILE A 46 -26.73 17.74 -7.28
N ARG A 47 -27.03 16.99 -6.22
CA ARG A 47 -26.53 17.24 -4.87
C ARG A 47 -26.14 15.88 -4.25
N CYS A 48 -24.87 15.67 -4.10
CA CYS A 48 -24.31 14.44 -3.53
C CYS A 48 -23.46 14.75 -2.30
N ARG A 49 -23.44 13.84 -1.36
CA ARG A 49 -22.54 13.87 -0.19
C ARG A 49 -22.04 12.48 0.10
N GLN A 50 -20.76 12.37 0.37
CA GLN A 50 -20.12 11.16 0.86
C GLN A 50 -19.19 11.52 2.00
N THR A 51 -19.30 10.78 3.09
CA THR A 51 -18.36 10.88 4.22
C THR A 51 -17.63 9.55 4.33
N GLU A 52 -16.31 9.62 4.43
CA GLU A 52 -15.47 8.44 4.64
C GLU A 52 -14.43 8.71 5.75
N THR A 53 -14.09 7.65 6.45
CA THR A 53 -13.01 7.66 7.44
C THR A 53 -11.96 6.64 7.07
N SER A 54 -10.70 6.97 7.32
CA SER A 54 -9.60 6.05 7.15
C SER A 54 -8.61 6.16 8.30
N PHE A 55 -7.96 5.06 8.57
CA PHE A 55 -6.95 4.91 9.61
C PHE A 55 -5.73 4.29 8.98
N GLU A 56 -4.57 4.83 9.30
CA GLU A 56 -3.29 4.36 8.81
C GLU A 56 -2.29 4.27 9.96
N VAL A 57 -1.47 3.24 9.96
CA VAL A 57 -0.26 3.16 10.76
C VAL A 57 0.91 2.84 9.86
N CYS A 58 1.99 3.60 10.02
CA CYS A 58 3.27 3.37 9.35
C CYS A 58 4.33 3.18 10.43
N SER A 59 5.21 2.22 10.24
CA SER A 59 6.35 1.99 11.11
C SER A 59 7.60 1.81 10.28
N GLN A 60 8.67 2.50 10.65
CA GLN A 60 9.98 2.37 10.06
C GLN A 60 10.96 1.91 11.14
N ALA A 61 11.84 1.00 10.79
CA ALA A 61 12.88 0.49 11.68
C ALA A 61 14.20 0.39 10.93
N THR A 62 15.29 0.68 11.63
CA THR A 62 16.65 0.48 11.11
C THR A 62 17.41 -0.44 12.07
N VAL A 63 17.97 -1.50 11.53
CA VAL A 63 18.84 -2.44 12.26
C VAL A 63 20.28 -2.28 11.81
N GLN A 64 21.21 -2.60 12.69
CA GLN A 64 22.65 -2.60 12.41
C GLN A 64 23.21 -3.98 12.69
N ASP A 65 23.94 -4.54 11.72
CA ASP A 65 24.65 -5.80 11.89
C ASP A 65 25.97 -5.63 12.70
N ASN A 66 26.62 -6.75 13.00
CA ASN A 66 27.87 -6.76 13.74
C ASN A 66 29.04 -6.13 12.95
N ALA A 67 28.93 -5.97 11.65
CA ALA A 67 29.90 -5.31 10.79
C ALA A 67 29.68 -3.77 10.71
N GLY A 68 28.61 -3.27 11.32
CA GLY A 68 28.26 -1.86 11.33
C GLY A 68 27.37 -1.41 10.17
N ASN A 69 26.98 -2.31 9.25
CA ASN A 69 26.08 -1.98 8.15
C ASN A 69 24.66 -1.77 8.67
N ARG A 70 23.93 -0.85 8.05
CA ARG A 70 22.56 -0.49 8.43
C ARG A 70 21.57 -0.89 7.35
N TYR A 71 20.45 -1.45 7.77
CA TYR A 71 19.36 -1.91 6.91
C TYR A 71 18.06 -1.36 7.43
N SER A 72 17.23 -0.79 6.56
CA SER A 72 15.96 -0.19 6.94
C SER A 72 14.78 -0.96 6.36
N GLY A 73 13.74 -1.09 7.15
CA GLY A 73 12.46 -1.66 6.76
C GLY A 73 11.33 -0.71 7.08
N ILE A 74 10.30 -0.73 6.25
CA ILE A 74 9.10 0.06 6.43
C ILE A 74 7.88 -0.82 6.24
N TRP A 75 6.90 -0.67 7.12
CA TRP A 75 5.63 -1.35 6.99
C TRP A 75 4.48 -0.42 7.35
N TRP A 76 3.44 -0.46 6.53
CA TRP A 76 2.22 0.31 6.78
C TRP A 76 1.00 -0.55 6.56
N ASP A 77 -0.07 -0.21 7.25
CA ASP A 77 -1.40 -0.74 7.03
C ASP A 77 -2.43 0.37 7.04
N TYR A 78 -3.48 0.16 6.28
CA TYR A 78 -4.53 1.12 6.02
C TYR A 78 -5.89 0.44 6.06
N SER A 79 -6.87 1.02 6.75
CA SER A 79 -8.22 0.45 6.87
C SER A 79 -9.25 1.53 7.18
N ILE A 80 -10.50 1.25 6.87
CA ILE A 80 -11.65 2.00 7.38
C ILE A 80 -12.03 1.60 8.82
N SER A 81 -11.40 0.58 9.39
CA SER A 81 -11.61 0.10 10.76
C SER A 81 -10.33 0.28 11.56
N PRO A 82 -10.38 1.05 12.68
CA PRO A 82 -9.20 1.27 13.51
C PRO A 82 -8.70 -0.03 14.15
N GLU A 83 -9.57 -0.99 14.46
CA GLU A 83 -9.19 -2.26 15.07
C GLU A 83 -8.26 -3.06 14.17
N LYS A 84 -8.49 -3.04 12.86
CA LYS A 84 -7.65 -3.73 11.88
C LYS A 84 -6.26 -3.12 11.80
N VAL A 85 -6.17 -1.80 11.89
CA VAL A 85 -4.89 -1.08 11.87
C VAL A 85 -4.13 -1.33 13.17
N ILE A 86 -4.82 -1.35 14.32
CA ILE A 86 -4.23 -1.66 15.62
C ILE A 86 -3.62 -3.07 15.63
N ALA A 87 -4.31 -4.05 15.04
CA ALA A 87 -3.88 -5.45 15.00
C ALA A 87 -2.81 -5.75 13.93
N SER A 88 -2.36 -4.75 13.17
CA SER A 88 -1.51 -4.98 11.99
C SER A 88 -0.07 -5.36 12.27
N GLU A 89 0.43 -5.15 13.50
CA GLU A 89 1.82 -5.41 13.91
C GLU A 89 2.88 -4.75 13.01
N CYS A 90 2.61 -3.54 12.53
CA CYS A 90 3.48 -2.83 11.59
C CYS A 90 4.93 -2.70 12.09
N GLY A 91 5.12 -2.38 13.38
CA GLY A 91 6.45 -2.27 13.98
C GLY A 91 7.26 -3.56 13.88
N ARG A 92 6.65 -4.71 14.23
CA ARG A 92 7.30 -6.03 14.12
C ARG A 92 7.66 -6.35 12.68
N LYS A 93 6.75 -6.11 11.75
CA LYS A 93 6.97 -6.36 10.33
C LYS A 93 8.06 -5.45 9.75
N ALA A 94 8.15 -4.18 10.18
CA ALA A 94 9.20 -3.26 9.77
C ALA A 94 10.58 -3.74 10.24
N VAL A 95 10.72 -4.15 11.52
CA VAL A 95 11.97 -4.71 12.05
C VAL A 95 12.37 -5.97 11.31
N MET A 96 11.44 -6.90 11.10
CA MET A 96 11.75 -8.16 10.40
C MET A 96 12.12 -7.92 8.94
N GLN A 97 11.51 -6.95 8.27
CA GLN A 97 11.87 -6.55 6.91
C GLN A 97 13.29 -5.96 6.87
N ALA A 98 13.66 -5.12 7.85
CA ALA A 98 15.02 -4.59 7.95
C ALA A 98 16.03 -5.73 8.17
N ALA A 99 15.76 -6.62 9.12
CA ALA A 99 16.64 -7.75 9.45
C ALA A 99 16.81 -8.74 8.29
N SER A 100 15.78 -8.92 7.47
CA SER A 100 15.83 -9.82 6.31
C SER A 100 16.80 -9.39 5.19
N GLN A 101 17.29 -8.15 5.24
CA GLN A 101 18.25 -7.61 4.28
C GLN A 101 19.71 -7.85 4.69
N ILE A 102 19.94 -8.36 5.88
CA ILE A 102 21.30 -8.61 6.40
C ILE A 102 21.96 -9.74 5.60
N GLY A 103 23.23 -9.56 5.24
CA GLY A 103 23.99 -10.52 4.46
C GLY A 103 23.61 -10.55 2.99
N PRO A 104 23.59 -9.40 2.29
CA PRO A 104 23.28 -9.37 0.87
C PRO A 104 24.29 -10.19 0.08
N VAL A 105 23.80 -10.91 -0.93
CA VAL A 105 24.65 -11.67 -1.86
C VAL A 105 24.56 -11.09 -3.26
N ASN A 106 25.67 -11.11 -4.00
CA ASN A 106 25.66 -10.73 -5.40
C ASN A 106 24.96 -11.82 -6.22
N ALA A 107 24.08 -11.41 -7.12
CA ALA A 107 23.47 -12.30 -8.08
C ALA A 107 24.21 -12.16 -9.43
N ASP A 108 24.48 -13.30 -10.07
CA ASP A 108 25.02 -13.29 -11.43
C ASP A 108 24.07 -12.61 -12.39
N GLY A 109 24.60 -11.91 -13.38
CA GLY A 109 23.81 -11.32 -14.46
C GLY A 109 23.08 -12.40 -15.29
N GLY A 110 22.02 -12.01 -15.98
CA GLY A 110 21.30 -12.89 -16.90
C GLY A 110 19.78 -12.76 -16.79
N LYS A 111 19.08 -13.57 -17.61
CA LYS A 111 17.62 -13.64 -17.64
C LYS A 111 17.12 -14.48 -16.46
N ARG A 112 16.30 -13.90 -15.63
CA ARG A 112 15.76 -14.56 -14.42
C ARG A 112 14.26 -14.35 -14.29
N THR A 113 13.61 -15.23 -13.55
CA THR A 113 12.22 -15.04 -13.12
C THR A 113 12.18 -14.00 -12.00
N MET A 114 11.35 -12.98 -12.18
CA MET A 114 11.11 -11.96 -11.16
C MET A 114 9.83 -12.30 -10.39
N VAL A 115 9.92 -12.35 -9.07
CA VAL A 115 8.75 -12.46 -8.18
C VAL A 115 8.52 -11.10 -7.54
N VAL A 116 7.34 -10.55 -7.74
CA VAL A 116 6.96 -9.22 -7.22
C VAL A 116 6.00 -9.40 -6.06
N SER A 117 6.36 -8.83 -4.89
CA SER A 117 5.47 -8.82 -3.73
C SER A 117 4.18 -8.09 -4.05
N ASN A 118 3.05 -8.61 -3.55
CA ASN A 118 1.74 -7.95 -3.66
C ASN A 118 1.73 -6.52 -3.13
N ARG A 119 2.57 -6.18 -2.16
CA ARG A 119 2.68 -4.83 -1.58
C ARG A 119 3.23 -3.78 -2.56
N VAL A 120 3.99 -4.19 -3.54
CA VAL A 120 4.58 -3.29 -4.55
C VAL A 120 4.08 -3.58 -5.97
N SER A 121 3.27 -4.63 -6.15
CA SER A 121 2.74 -5.03 -7.45
C SER A 121 1.86 -3.95 -8.09
N GLY A 122 1.21 -3.10 -7.29
CA GLY A 122 0.45 -1.95 -7.77
C GLY A 122 1.28 -1.02 -8.67
N ARG A 123 2.56 -0.81 -8.32
CA ARG A 123 3.47 0.01 -9.16
C ARG A 123 3.74 -0.61 -10.53
N LEU A 124 3.75 -1.94 -10.61
CA LEU A 124 3.92 -2.64 -11.88
C LEU A 124 2.65 -2.59 -12.74
N LEU A 125 1.48 -2.58 -12.08
CA LEU A 125 0.18 -2.55 -12.76
C LEU A 125 -0.26 -1.13 -13.11
N GLN A 126 0.29 -0.09 -12.47
CA GLN A 126 -0.13 1.30 -12.67
C GLN A 126 -0.18 1.72 -14.15
N PRO A 127 0.82 1.44 -15.02
CA PRO A 127 0.74 1.79 -16.45
C PRO A 127 -0.43 1.13 -17.17
N VAL A 128 -0.85 -0.06 -16.71
CA VAL A 128 -2.02 -0.77 -17.26
C VAL A 128 -3.30 -0.07 -16.81
N LEU A 129 -3.40 0.31 -15.55
CA LEU A 129 -4.56 1.04 -15.02
C LEU A 129 -4.71 2.40 -15.70
N ASP A 130 -3.61 3.10 -15.91
CA ASP A 130 -3.62 4.38 -16.63
C ASP A 130 -4.09 4.20 -18.08
N ALA A 131 -3.68 3.11 -18.74
CA ALA A 131 -4.10 2.81 -20.10
C ALA A 131 -5.58 2.42 -20.23
N LEU A 132 -6.23 1.98 -19.14
CA LEU A 132 -7.67 1.73 -19.09
C LEU A 132 -8.50 3.02 -19.00
N GLY A 133 -7.88 4.15 -18.69
CA GLY A 133 -8.57 5.44 -18.56
C GLY A 133 -9.32 5.82 -19.85
N GLY A 134 -10.61 6.16 -19.71
CA GLY A 134 -11.48 6.47 -20.84
C GLY A 134 -10.95 7.63 -21.69
N LEU A 135 -10.37 8.64 -21.08
CA LEU A 135 -9.78 9.79 -21.79
C LEU A 135 -8.61 9.36 -22.68
N GLN A 136 -7.70 8.53 -22.16
CA GLN A 136 -6.56 8.02 -22.92
C GLN A 136 -7.03 7.17 -24.13
N ILE A 137 -8.06 6.36 -23.95
CA ILE A 137 -8.65 5.57 -25.03
C ILE A 137 -9.29 6.47 -26.07
N GLN A 138 -10.06 7.50 -25.66
CA GLN A 138 -10.72 8.44 -26.56
C GLN A 138 -9.70 9.24 -27.37
N GLN A 139 -8.62 9.68 -26.76
CA GLN A 139 -7.53 10.40 -27.39
C GLN A 139 -6.59 9.53 -28.21
N LYS A 140 -6.81 8.22 -28.26
CA LYS A 140 -5.93 7.22 -28.89
C LYS A 140 -4.49 7.22 -28.32
N ALA A 141 -4.35 7.64 -27.08
CA ALA A 141 -3.08 7.66 -26.35
C ALA A 141 -2.82 6.38 -25.54
N SER A 142 -3.72 5.40 -25.62
CA SER A 142 -3.62 4.11 -24.92
C SER A 142 -3.31 2.98 -25.89
N PHE A 143 -2.43 2.05 -25.48
CA PHE A 143 -2.21 0.79 -26.19
C PHE A 143 -3.44 -0.14 -26.18
N LEU A 144 -4.43 0.15 -25.32
CA LEU A 144 -5.71 -0.56 -25.27
C LEU A 144 -6.78 0.03 -26.20
N THR A 145 -6.44 1.03 -27.01
CA THR A 145 -7.36 1.60 -28.00
C THR A 145 -7.87 0.51 -28.96
N GLY A 146 -9.18 0.35 -29.05
CA GLY A 146 -9.82 -0.71 -29.87
C GLY A 146 -9.73 -2.12 -29.27
N ALA A 147 -9.39 -2.25 -27.98
CA ALA A 147 -9.32 -3.52 -27.27
C ALA A 147 -10.66 -3.96 -26.67
N LEU A 148 -11.71 -3.15 -26.76
CA LEU A 148 -13.02 -3.49 -26.20
C LEU A 148 -13.52 -4.85 -26.74
N GLY A 149 -13.92 -5.73 -25.82
CA GLY A 149 -14.35 -7.09 -26.14
C GLY A 149 -13.22 -8.08 -26.49
N LYS A 150 -11.97 -7.65 -26.47
CA LYS A 150 -10.81 -8.51 -26.74
C LYS A 150 -10.10 -8.90 -25.45
N LYS A 151 -9.55 -10.11 -25.43
CA LYS A 151 -8.67 -10.54 -24.36
C LYS A 151 -7.27 -9.95 -24.57
N VAL A 152 -6.84 -9.08 -23.66
CA VAL A 152 -5.55 -8.37 -23.75
C VAL A 152 -4.46 -8.92 -22.83
N PHE A 153 -4.83 -9.66 -21.78
CA PHE A 153 -3.89 -10.26 -20.82
C PHE A 153 -4.03 -11.78 -20.79
N SER A 154 -3.08 -12.43 -20.11
CA SER A 154 -3.13 -13.86 -19.87
C SER A 154 -4.38 -14.26 -19.08
N SER A 155 -4.78 -15.55 -19.17
CA SER A 155 -5.93 -16.05 -18.42
C SER A 155 -5.76 -16.03 -16.89
N GLY A 156 -4.55 -15.84 -16.41
CA GLY A 156 -4.24 -15.75 -14.98
C GLY A 156 -4.38 -14.35 -14.38
N LEU A 157 -4.70 -13.33 -15.20
CA LEU A 157 -4.85 -11.95 -14.72
C LEU A 157 -6.27 -11.46 -15.00
N THR A 158 -6.98 -11.06 -13.93
CA THR A 158 -8.27 -10.37 -14.00
C THR A 158 -8.14 -9.05 -13.27
N ILE A 159 -8.58 -7.97 -13.90
CA ILE A 159 -8.66 -6.64 -13.29
C ILE A 159 -10.12 -6.24 -13.29
N GLU A 160 -10.66 -5.91 -12.10
CA GLU A 160 -12.04 -5.49 -11.92
C GLU A 160 -12.08 -4.15 -11.19
N ASP A 161 -12.88 -3.23 -11.67
CA ASP A 161 -13.23 -1.99 -10.98
C ASP A 161 -14.53 -2.21 -10.19
N ARG A 162 -14.46 -2.01 -8.86
CA ARG A 162 -15.59 -2.20 -7.93
C ARG A 162 -15.74 -1.00 -7.01
N PRO A 163 -16.13 0.16 -7.53
CA PRO A 163 -16.14 1.41 -6.78
C PRO A 163 -17.07 1.37 -5.55
N ARG A 164 -18.11 0.55 -5.55
CA ARG A 164 -19.10 0.44 -4.46
C ARG A 164 -18.87 -0.70 -3.48
N GLU A 165 -17.71 -1.32 -3.49
CA GLU A 165 -17.46 -2.45 -2.57
C GLU A 165 -17.39 -1.96 -1.12
N LYS A 166 -18.46 -2.22 -0.37
CA LYS A 166 -18.58 -1.78 1.03
C LYS A 166 -17.47 -2.38 1.89
N GLY A 167 -16.97 -1.56 2.81
CA GLY A 167 -15.93 -2.00 3.74
C GLY A 167 -14.52 -2.00 3.15
N LYS A 168 -14.35 -1.44 1.96
CA LYS A 168 -13.04 -1.20 1.34
C LYS A 168 -12.68 0.27 1.36
N CYS A 169 -11.39 0.53 1.49
CA CYS A 169 -10.85 1.87 1.31
C CYS A 169 -11.01 2.30 -0.15
N GLY A 170 -11.37 3.57 -0.36
CA GLY A 170 -11.58 4.11 -1.70
C GLY A 170 -12.92 3.72 -2.34
N ALA A 171 -13.87 3.17 -1.57
CA ALA A 171 -15.22 2.99 -2.07
C ALA A 171 -15.88 4.36 -2.30
N ILE A 172 -16.40 4.58 -3.50
CA ILE A 172 -17.09 5.82 -3.89
C ILE A 172 -18.54 5.56 -4.26
N LEU A 173 -19.41 6.51 -3.96
CA LEU A 173 -20.85 6.41 -4.25
C LEU A 173 -21.25 7.12 -5.54
N PHE A 174 -20.46 8.12 -5.93
CA PHE A 174 -20.71 8.94 -7.12
C PHE A 174 -19.39 9.42 -7.73
N GLU A 175 -19.41 9.59 -9.03
CA GLU A 175 -18.32 10.12 -9.84
C GLU A 175 -18.21 11.65 -9.73
N GLN A 176 -17.16 12.23 -10.32
CA GLN A 176 -16.94 13.68 -10.30
C GLN A 176 -18.07 14.50 -10.97
N ASP A 177 -18.84 13.89 -11.87
CA ASP A 177 -20.01 14.48 -12.51
C ASP A 177 -21.33 14.25 -11.75
N GLY A 178 -21.25 13.55 -10.60
CA GLY A 178 -22.41 13.24 -9.74
C GLY A 178 -23.21 12.01 -10.16
N ARG A 179 -22.76 11.27 -11.17
CA ARG A 179 -23.37 9.98 -11.51
C ARG A 179 -23.07 8.96 -10.44
N ALA A 180 -24.04 8.12 -10.19
CA ALA A 180 -23.84 7.00 -9.29
C ALA A 180 -22.89 5.97 -9.92
N CYS A 181 -21.83 5.59 -9.19
CA CYS A 181 -20.89 4.54 -9.62
C CYS A 181 -21.57 3.17 -9.75
#